data_0ef4eb2091b324002586da6315e34296
#
_entry.id   0ef4eb2091b324002586da6315e34296
#
_cell.length_a   1.000
_cell.length_b   1.000
_cell.length_c   1.000
_cell.angle_alpha   90.00
_cell.angle_beta   90.00
_cell.angle_gamma   90.00
#
_symmetry.space_group_name_H-M   'P 1'
#
loop_
_entity.id
_entity.type
_entity.pdbx_description
1 polymer ?
#
loop_
_entity_poly.entity_id
_entity_poly.type
_entity_poly.pdbx_seq_one_letter_code
_entity_poly.pdbx_strand_id
1 'polypeptide(L)'
;VPSLHKLVIPSRYVELYTGGNWFRACFLFVFSWLALTFVLSNPPLSDIAPPTTSNGIDIQEADGIIDSSWGGGEYSLEIDRDEVHVVMGLGVADNIEAETAKVLITLTHKGNTLILANDTAGNLTDAMTLFEEQDSGDWLRGNETSLTRKVNLGPKVTNRGEDIPLAWDLGMLGPGTYELH
;
A
#
# COMPACT_ATOMS: atom_id res chain seq x y z
N VAL A 1 15.01 34.47 -11.59
CA VAL A 1 13.92 35.46 -11.64
C VAL A 1 14.25 36.61 -12.63
N PRO A 2 15.38 37.33 -12.58
CA PRO A 2 15.65 38.39 -13.54
C PRO A 2 15.62 37.95 -15.02
N SER A 3 16.09 36.74 -15.32
CA SER A 3 16.08 36.22 -16.70
C SER A 3 14.66 35.93 -17.20
N LEU A 4 13.78 35.39 -16.35
CA LEU A 4 12.37 35.16 -16.65
C LEU A 4 11.59 36.47 -16.86
N HIS A 5 11.87 37.49 -16.05
CA HIS A 5 11.27 38.82 -16.23
C HIS A 5 11.61 39.43 -17.58
N LYS A 6 12.86 39.30 -18.03
CA LYS A 6 13.28 39.79 -19.34
C LYS A 6 12.60 39.09 -20.51
N LEU A 7 12.13 37.86 -20.30
CA LEU A 7 11.40 37.09 -21.31
C LEU A 7 9.94 37.56 -21.44
N VAL A 8 9.32 37.93 -20.33
CA VAL A 8 7.88 38.21 -20.25
C VAL A 8 7.58 39.71 -20.32
N ILE A 9 8.46 40.54 -19.75
CA ILE A 9 8.28 42.01 -19.67
C ILE A 9 9.10 42.67 -20.73
N PRO A 10 8.53 43.58 -21.56
CA PRO A 10 9.28 44.38 -22.53
C PRO A 10 10.45 45.13 -21.92
N SER A 11 11.58 45.16 -22.60
CA SER A 11 12.86 45.71 -22.12
C SER A 11 12.73 47.14 -21.55
N ARG A 12 11.91 48.00 -22.14
CA ARG A 12 11.64 49.36 -21.68
C ARG A 12 11.12 49.45 -20.25
N TYR A 13 10.42 48.42 -19.75
CA TYR A 13 9.94 48.38 -18.37
C TYR A 13 10.96 47.75 -17.43
N VAL A 14 11.76 46.81 -17.93
CA VAL A 14 12.81 46.15 -17.14
C VAL A 14 13.90 47.18 -16.73
N GLU A 15 14.19 48.15 -17.60
CA GLU A 15 15.16 49.24 -17.32
C GLU A 15 14.73 50.15 -16.18
N LEU A 16 13.43 50.21 -15.88
CA LEU A 16 12.88 50.99 -14.78
C LEU A 16 12.92 50.26 -13.43
N TYR A 17 13.31 48.99 -13.43
CA TYR A 17 13.36 48.20 -12.20
C TYR A 17 14.53 48.59 -11.32
N THR A 18 14.21 49.09 -10.15
CA THR A 18 15.18 49.33 -9.09
C THR A 18 15.55 48.05 -8.36
N GLY A 19 16.61 48.05 -7.54
CA GLY A 19 16.98 46.92 -6.69
C GLY A 19 15.84 46.47 -5.78
N GLY A 20 15.03 47.43 -5.27
CA GLY A 20 13.83 47.10 -4.47
C GLY A 20 12.74 46.37 -5.23
N ASN A 21 12.53 46.68 -6.51
CA ASN A 21 11.58 45.99 -7.36
C ASN A 21 12.03 44.57 -7.65
N TRP A 22 13.32 44.35 -7.90
CA TRP A 22 13.89 43.02 -8.06
C TRP A 22 13.79 42.18 -6.79
N PHE A 23 14.06 42.78 -5.64
CA PHE A 23 13.91 42.10 -4.36
C PHE A 23 12.47 41.65 -4.14
N ARG A 24 11.48 42.52 -4.36
CA ARG A 24 10.05 42.16 -4.25
C ARG A 24 9.65 41.04 -5.22
N ALA A 25 10.11 41.14 -6.48
CA ALA A 25 9.82 40.11 -7.46
C ALA A 25 10.42 38.75 -7.07
N CYS A 26 11.66 38.73 -6.59
CA CYS A 26 12.27 37.49 -6.10
C CYS A 26 11.57 36.94 -4.86
N PHE A 27 11.23 37.81 -3.92
CA PHE A 27 10.53 37.42 -2.70
C PHE A 27 9.17 36.83 -3.00
N LEU A 28 8.38 37.51 -3.82
CA LEU A 28 7.05 36.99 -4.23
C LEU A 28 7.16 35.67 -4.99
N PHE A 29 8.14 35.52 -5.86
CA PHE A 29 8.37 34.28 -6.59
C PHE A 29 8.69 33.14 -5.62
N VAL A 30 9.67 33.31 -4.72
CA VAL A 30 10.05 32.28 -3.75
C VAL A 30 8.90 31.96 -2.81
N PHE A 31 8.21 32.98 -2.31
CA PHE A 31 7.07 32.79 -1.42
C PHE A 31 5.91 32.05 -2.10
N SER A 32 5.58 32.44 -3.35
CA SER A 32 4.53 31.77 -4.11
C SER A 32 4.90 30.32 -4.42
N TRP A 33 6.18 30.08 -4.74
CA TRP A 33 6.66 28.72 -4.99
C TRP A 33 6.57 27.85 -3.71
N LEU A 34 7.02 28.40 -2.56
CA LEU A 34 6.90 27.71 -1.27
C LEU A 34 5.44 27.44 -0.89
N ALA A 35 4.57 28.45 -1.05
CA ALA A 35 3.15 28.29 -0.76
C ALA A 35 2.50 27.23 -1.65
N LEU A 36 2.81 27.23 -2.95
CA LEU A 36 2.32 26.22 -3.89
C LEU A 36 2.85 24.83 -3.54
N THR A 37 4.15 24.72 -3.25
CA THR A 37 4.74 23.45 -2.81
C THR A 37 4.06 22.93 -1.55
N PHE A 38 3.83 23.81 -0.57
CA PHE A 38 3.13 23.44 0.66
C PHE A 38 1.70 22.93 0.38
N VAL A 39 0.95 23.63 -0.47
CA VAL A 39 -0.41 23.19 -0.85
C VAL A 39 -0.39 21.86 -1.57
N LEU A 40 0.53 21.68 -2.54
CA LEU A 40 0.64 20.44 -3.31
C LEU A 40 1.17 19.25 -2.49
N SER A 41 1.88 19.51 -1.38
CA SER A 41 2.42 18.47 -0.51
C SER A 41 1.48 18.07 0.63
N ASN A 42 0.28 18.67 0.67
CA ASN A 42 -0.72 18.37 1.70
C ASN A 42 -2.01 17.79 1.08
N PRO A 43 -2.76 16.99 1.86
CA PRO A 43 -4.05 16.48 1.43
C PRO A 43 -5.02 17.60 0.99
N PRO A 44 -5.88 17.36 0.01
CA PRO A 44 -6.02 16.15 -0.82
C PRO A 44 -5.09 16.11 -2.04
N LEU A 45 -4.25 17.13 -2.26
CA LEU A 45 -3.47 17.27 -3.50
C LEU A 45 -2.21 16.38 -3.52
N SER A 46 -1.75 15.92 -2.36
CA SER A 46 -0.63 14.97 -2.26
C SER A 46 -1.06 13.50 -2.41
N ASP A 47 -2.36 13.24 -2.37
CA ASP A 47 -2.92 11.91 -2.57
C ASP A 47 -3.05 11.61 -4.07
N ILE A 48 -1.95 11.20 -4.67
CA ILE A 48 -1.83 10.91 -6.10
C ILE A 48 -1.51 9.44 -6.40
N ALA A 49 -1.22 8.66 -5.37
CA ALA A 49 -0.92 7.24 -5.49
C ALA A 49 -2.15 6.41 -5.09
N PRO A 50 -2.53 5.40 -5.87
CA PRO A 50 -3.58 4.48 -5.45
C PRO A 50 -3.10 3.63 -4.27
N PRO A 51 -4.04 3.14 -3.42
CA PRO A 51 -3.70 2.19 -2.37
C PRO A 51 -3.09 0.91 -2.95
N THR A 52 -2.18 0.31 -2.22
CA THR A 52 -1.45 -0.88 -2.61
C THR A 52 -1.43 -1.90 -1.49
N THR A 53 -1.14 -3.17 -1.84
CA THR A 53 -0.83 -4.17 -0.85
C THR A 53 0.64 -4.03 -0.42
N SER A 54 0.89 -3.92 0.88
CA SER A 54 2.24 -3.89 1.43
C SER A 54 2.94 -5.23 1.21
N ASN A 55 3.72 -5.33 0.13
CA ASN A 55 4.46 -6.53 -0.29
C ASN A 55 3.60 -7.77 -0.64
N GLY A 56 2.30 -7.61 -0.84
CA GLY A 56 1.40 -8.67 -1.31
C GLY A 56 0.67 -9.42 -0.18
N ILE A 57 0.19 -10.61 -0.52
CA ILE A 57 -0.49 -11.53 0.39
C ILE A 57 0.53 -12.49 0.98
N ASP A 58 0.32 -12.89 2.24
CA ASP A 58 1.07 -13.95 2.90
C ASP A 58 0.13 -14.91 3.62
N ILE A 59 0.60 -16.10 3.92
CA ILE A 59 -0.11 -17.09 4.72
C ILE A 59 0.72 -17.52 5.91
N GLN A 60 0.05 -17.94 6.97
CA GLN A 60 0.70 -18.59 8.10
C GLN A 60 1.22 -19.96 7.70
N GLU A 61 2.45 -20.28 8.11
CA GLU A 61 3.06 -21.57 7.81
C GLU A 61 2.29 -22.71 8.45
N ALA A 62 1.97 -23.74 7.65
CA ALA A 62 1.30 -24.94 8.12
C ALA A 62 1.80 -26.17 7.37
N ASP A 63 1.87 -27.30 8.06
CA ASP A 63 2.19 -28.59 7.48
C ASP A 63 1.15 -28.98 6.43
N GLY A 64 1.61 -29.36 5.23
CA GLY A 64 0.75 -29.74 4.10
C GLY A 64 0.62 -28.69 3.01
N ILE A 65 1.21 -27.51 3.23
CA ILE A 65 1.39 -26.52 2.17
C ILE A 65 2.72 -26.82 1.46
N ILE A 66 2.64 -27.17 0.16
CA ILE A 66 3.80 -27.61 -0.61
C ILE A 66 4.36 -26.52 -1.52
N ASP A 67 3.54 -25.58 -1.96
CA ASP A 67 3.98 -24.42 -2.74
C ASP A 67 3.10 -23.22 -2.45
N SER A 68 3.70 -22.07 -2.53
CA SER A 68 3.00 -20.79 -2.40
C SER A 68 3.78 -19.68 -3.11
N SER A 69 3.07 -18.86 -3.86
CA SER A 69 3.69 -17.78 -4.61
C SER A 69 2.79 -16.56 -4.77
N TRP A 70 3.41 -15.38 -4.72
CA TRP A 70 2.77 -14.12 -5.04
C TRP A 70 3.31 -13.55 -6.34
N GLY A 71 2.42 -13.15 -7.24
CA GLY A 71 2.81 -12.50 -8.48
C GLY A 71 1.61 -11.97 -9.26
N GLY A 72 1.77 -10.81 -9.89
CA GLY A 72 0.72 -10.23 -10.74
C GLY A 72 -0.58 -9.82 -10.04
N GLY A 73 -0.56 -9.66 -8.71
CA GLY A 73 -1.77 -9.35 -7.93
C GLY A 73 -2.54 -10.60 -7.47
N GLU A 74 -1.96 -11.78 -7.64
CA GLU A 74 -2.52 -13.08 -7.31
C GLU A 74 -1.59 -13.86 -6.39
N TYR A 75 -2.15 -14.54 -5.41
CA TYR A 75 -1.44 -15.48 -4.55
C TYR A 75 -1.92 -16.89 -4.83
N SER A 76 -1.01 -17.74 -5.26
CA SER A 76 -1.28 -19.16 -5.51
C SER A 76 -0.79 -20.01 -4.33
N LEU A 77 -1.62 -20.93 -3.88
CA LEU A 77 -1.37 -21.84 -2.77
C LEU A 77 -1.68 -23.26 -3.18
N GLU A 78 -0.73 -24.16 -3.00
CA GLU A 78 -0.91 -25.59 -3.27
C GLU A 78 -0.82 -26.40 -1.98
N ILE A 79 -1.85 -27.27 -1.75
CA ILE A 79 -2.01 -28.09 -0.57
C ILE A 79 -2.04 -29.57 -0.98
N ASP A 80 -1.29 -30.42 -0.28
CA ASP A 80 -1.21 -31.87 -0.54
C ASP A 80 -1.90 -32.76 0.50
N ARG A 81 -2.40 -32.16 1.60
CA ARG A 81 -3.06 -32.87 2.70
C ARG A 81 -4.52 -32.50 2.83
N ASP A 82 -5.28 -33.43 3.42
CA ASP A 82 -6.64 -33.14 3.87
C ASP A 82 -6.58 -32.26 5.14
N GLU A 83 -7.48 -31.29 5.23
CA GLU A 83 -7.72 -30.49 6.41
C GLU A 83 -6.49 -29.67 6.91
N VAL A 84 -5.91 -28.86 6.05
CA VAL A 84 -4.91 -27.87 6.43
C VAL A 84 -5.61 -26.58 6.86
N HIS A 85 -5.40 -26.15 8.10
CA HIS A 85 -5.88 -24.84 8.55
C HIS A 85 -5.02 -23.74 7.98
N VAL A 86 -5.65 -22.78 7.29
CA VAL A 86 -4.95 -21.70 6.59
C VAL A 86 -5.47 -20.36 7.08
N VAL A 87 -4.56 -19.54 7.56
CA VAL A 87 -4.79 -18.13 7.85
C VAL A 87 -3.97 -17.29 6.86
N MET A 88 -4.62 -16.38 6.18
CA MET A 88 -3.96 -15.44 5.28
C MET A 88 -3.97 -14.02 5.86
N GLY A 89 -3.01 -13.22 5.43
CA GLY A 89 -2.97 -11.81 5.78
C GLY A 89 -2.36 -10.95 4.70
N LEU A 90 -2.68 -9.67 4.77
CA LEU A 90 -2.09 -8.63 3.94
C LEU A 90 -2.05 -7.30 4.70
N GLY A 91 -1.24 -6.36 4.21
CA GLY A 91 -1.29 -4.97 4.64
C GLY A 91 -1.86 -4.10 3.54
N VAL A 92 -2.74 -3.19 3.88
CA VAL A 92 -3.19 -2.12 2.99
C VAL A 92 -2.33 -0.91 3.27
N ALA A 93 -1.59 -0.47 2.26
CA ALA A 93 -0.74 0.72 2.32
C ALA A 93 -1.29 1.81 1.40
N ASP A 94 -1.39 3.01 1.94
CA ASP A 94 -1.67 4.21 1.18
C ASP A 94 -0.80 5.35 1.72
N ASN A 95 -0.55 6.35 0.91
CA ASN A 95 0.16 7.54 1.35
C ASN A 95 -0.73 8.48 2.18
N ILE A 96 -2.06 8.35 2.08
CA ILE A 96 -3.05 9.10 2.84
C ILE A 96 -4.31 8.26 3.03
N GLU A 97 -4.76 8.11 4.29
CA GLU A 97 -6.07 7.53 4.63
C GLU A 97 -6.26 6.07 4.14
N ALA A 98 -5.32 5.19 4.46
CA ALA A 98 -5.39 3.76 4.09
C ALA A 98 -6.73 3.10 4.51
N GLU A 99 -7.41 3.63 5.56
CA GLU A 99 -8.72 3.16 6.01
C GLU A 99 -9.83 3.35 4.97
N THR A 100 -9.69 4.29 4.04
CA THR A 100 -10.69 4.54 2.99
C THR A 100 -10.49 3.65 1.76
N ALA A 101 -9.37 2.93 1.67
CA ALA A 101 -9.06 2.04 0.57
C ALA A 101 -10.09 0.93 0.45
N LYS A 102 -10.59 0.68 -0.75
CA LYS A 102 -11.50 -0.43 -1.03
C LYS A 102 -10.73 -1.74 -1.13
N VAL A 103 -11.15 -2.72 -0.33
CA VAL A 103 -10.58 -4.05 -0.27
C VAL A 103 -11.60 -5.04 -0.81
N LEU A 104 -11.24 -5.76 -1.86
CA LEU A 104 -11.98 -6.91 -2.37
C LEU A 104 -11.02 -8.11 -2.35
N ILE A 105 -11.39 -9.14 -1.59
CA ILE A 105 -10.62 -10.38 -1.52
C ILE A 105 -11.50 -11.54 -1.95
N THR A 106 -10.97 -12.32 -2.86
CA THR A 106 -11.64 -13.52 -3.36
C THR A 106 -10.71 -14.72 -3.26
N LEU A 107 -11.30 -15.87 -2.89
CA LEU A 107 -10.65 -17.17 -2.89
C LEU A 107 -11.28 -18.03 -3.98
N THR A 108 -10.49 -18.51 -4.92
CA THR A 108 -10.94 -19.37 -6.01
C THR A 108 -10.34 -20.76 -5.88
N HIS A 109 -11.18 -21.79 -5.96
CA HIS A 109 -10.79 -23.20 -6.00
C HIS A 109 -11.67 -23.97 -6.94
N LYS A 110 -11.10 -24.72 -7.89
CA LYS A 110 -11.81 -25.53 -8.90
C LYS A 110 -12.91 -24.76 -9.62
N GLY A 111 -12.66 -23.49 -9.93
CA GLY A 111 -13.62 -22.62 -10.62
C GLY A 111 -14.74 -22.05 -9.76
N ASN A 112 -14.76 -22.34 -8.46
CA ASN A 112 -15.67 -21.71 -7.51
C ASN A 112 -14.96 -20.54 -6.82
N THR A 113 -15.59 -19.39 -6.79
CA THR A 113 -15.06 -18.20 -6.16
C THR A 113 -15.88 -17.81 -4.94
N LEU A 114 -15.22 -17.65 -3.81
CA LEU A 114 -15.75 -17.13 -2.55
C LEU A 114 -15.24 -15.71 -2.33
N ILE A 115 -16.13 -14.81 -2.00
CA ILE A 115 -15.76 -13.44 -1.58
C ILE A 115 -15.52 -13.48 -0.08
N LEU A 116 -14.27 -13.14 0.33
CA LEU A 116 -13.88 -13.08 1.74
C LEU A 116 -14.09 -11.68 2.32
N ALA A 117 -13.85 -10.66 1.52
CA ALA A 117 -14.05 -9.27 1.91
C ALA A 117 -14.48 -8.42 0.71
N ASN A 118 -15.33 -7.42 0.95
CA ASN A 118 -15.74 -6.41 -0.02
C ASN A 118 -16.20 -5.16 0.73
N ASP A 119 -15.25 -4.40 1.29
CA ASP A 119 -15.53 -3.18 2.05
C ASP A 119 -14.31 -2.26 2.03
N THR A 120 -14.38 -1.11 2.71
CA THR A 120 -13.21 -0.29 2.98
C THR A 120 -12.33 -0.91 4.06
N ALA A 121 -11.02 -0.69 4.00
CA ALA A 121 -10.07 -1.27 4.95
C ALA A 121 -10.42 -0.94 6.41
N GLY A 122 -10.83 0.31 6.68
CA GLY A 122 -11.22 0.75 8.02
C GLY A 122 -12.49 0.09 8.57
N ASN A 123 -13.35 -0.47 7.70
CA ASN A 123 -14.56 -1.19 8.13
C ASN A 123 -14.30 -2.68 8.42
N LEU A 124 -13.16 -3.22 8.02
CA LEU A 124 -12.81 -4.64 8.19
C LEU A 124 -12.25 -4.92 9.60
N THR A 125 -12.98 -4.50 10.62
CA THR A 125 -12.57 -4.58 12.04
C THR A 125 -12.30 -6.00 12.51
N ASP A 126 -13.08 -6.97 12.03
CA ASP A 126 -12.89 -8.38 12.37
C ASP A 126 -11.56 -8.92 11.81
N ALA A 127 -11.20 -8.49 10.59
CA ALA A 127 -9.93 -8.87 9.98
C ALA A 127 -8.73 -8.19 10.67
N MET A 128 -8.89 -6.97 11.15
CA MET A 128 -7.88 -6.28 11.95
C MET A 128 -7.68 -6.98 13.30
N THR A 129 -8.79 -7.34 13.96
CA THR A 129 -8.78 -8.06 15.24
C THR A 129 -8.13 -9.44 15.10
N LEU A 130 -8.48 -10.18 14.06
CA LEU A 130 -7.87 -11.47 13.77
C LEU A 130 -6.35 -11.34 13.55
N PHE A 131 -5.92 -10.31 12.84
CA PHE A 131 -4.49 -10.04 12.66
C PHE A 131 -3.78 -9.85 14.01
N GLU A 132 -4.36 -9.09 14.93
CA GLU A 132 -3.81 -8.85 16.26
C GLU A 132 -3.81 -10.12 17.12
N GLU A 133 -4.92 -10.89 17.12
CA GLU A 133 -5.07 -12.12 17.89
C GLU A 133 -4.07 -13.22 17.48
N GLN A 134 -3.73 -13.29 16.21
CA GLN A 134 -2.75 -14.27 15.72
C GLN A 134 -1.31 -13.90 16.06
N ASP A 135 -1.08 -12.77 16.74
CA ASP A 135 0.25 -12.19 16.91
C ASP A 135 1.04 -12.20 15.59
N SER A 136 0.30 -11.93 14.54
CA SER A 136 0.72 -12.17 13.16
C SER A 136 1.76 -11.16 12.70
N GLY A 137 2.05 -10.19 13.54
CA GLY A 137 3.02 -9.15 13.27
C GLY A 137 4.35 -9.68 12.75
N ASP A 138 4.75 -10.84 13.20
CA ASP A 138 6.02 -11.43 12.85
C ASP A 138 5.99 -12.11 11.47
N TRP A 139 5.03 -12.99 11.19
CA TRP A 139 5.00 -13.71 9.91
C TRP A 139 4.52 -12.83 8.74
N LEU A 140 3.55 -11.96 8.94
CA LEU A 140 3.12 -10.99 7.92
C LEU A 140 4.16 -9.89 7.68
N ARG A 141 4.94 -9.55 8.68
CA ARG A 141 6.05 -8.59 8.53
C ARG A 141 7.32 -9.22 7.99
N GLY A 142 7.28 -10.49 7.67
CA GLY A 142 8.38 -11.19 7.04
C GLY A 142 9.36 -11.78 8.01
N ASN A 143 8.87 -12.34 9.05
CA ASN A 143 9.62 -13.27 9.89
C ASN A 143 10.15 -14.43 9.04
N GLU A 144 11.26 -15.01 9.48
CA GLU A 144 11.91 -16.15 8.82
C GLU A 144 11.02 -17.40 8.75
N THR A 145 9.95 -17.47 9.55
CA THR A 145 8.97 -18.56 9.56
C THR A 145 7.90 -18.47 8.48
N SER A 146 7.83 -17.37 7.73
CA SER A 146 6.84 -17.25 6.66
C SER A 146 7.19 -18.11 5.46
N LEU A 147 6.28 -19.01 5.06
CA LEU A 147 6.44 -19.92 3.94
C LEU A 147 6.71 -19.23 2.61
N THR A 148 6.06 -18.15 2.36
CA THR A 148 6.12 -17.44 1.10
C THR A 148 7.39 -16.64 0.94
N ARG A 149 8.26 -16.70 1.93
CA ARG A 149 9.48 -15.93 1.94
C ARG A 149 10.59 -16.66 1.27
N LYS A 150 10.92 -16.21 0.10
CA LYS A 150 12.25 -16.50 -0.47
C LYS A 150 13.26 -15.63 0.25
N VAL A 151 14.33 -16.27 0.72
CA VAL A 151 15.49 -15.61 1.31
C VAL A 151 15.85 -14.38 0.47
N ASN A 152 15.92 -13.20 1.09
CA ASN A 152 16.26 -11.90 0.49
C ASN A 152 15.10 -10.97 0.08
N LEU A 153 13.87 -11.33 0.29
CA LEU A 153 12.79 -10.35 0.16
C LEU A 153 12.59 -9.67 1.52
N GLY A 154 12.63 -8.36 1.57
CA GLY A 154 12.38 -7.56 2.79
C GLY A 154 11.09 -7.92 3.53
N PRO A 155 10.71 -7.25 4.62
CA PRO A 155 9.47 -7.55 5.35
C PRO A 155 8.27 -7.54 4.42
N LYS A 156 7.35 -8.51 4.52
CA LYS A 156 6.20 -8.61 3.64
C LYS A 156 5.13 -7.57 3.95
N VAL A 157 4.91 -7.30 5.20
CA VAL A 157 4.08 -6.18 5.64
C VAL A 157 4.99 -5.18 6.33
N THR A 158 5.19 -4.04 5.72
CA THR A 158 5.90 -2.94 6.37
C THR A 158 4.95 -2.26 7.33
N ASN A 159 5.24 -2.32 8.61
CA ASN A 159 4.51 -1.55 9.61
C ASN A 159 4.95 -0.09 9.52
N ARG A 160 4.39 0.62 8.59
CA ARG A 160 4.32 2.08 8.66
C ARG A 160 3.08 2.38 9.51
N GLY A 161 3.10 3.35 10.40
CA GLY A 161 1.99 3.63 11.31
C GLY A 161 0.66 4.00 10.64
N GLU A 162 0.62 4.02 9.32
CA GLU A 162 -0.52 4.34 8.46
C GLU A 162 -1.05 3.13 7.69
N ASP A 163 -0.29 2.00 7.65
CA ASP A 163 -0.72 0.78 6.98
C ASP A 163 -1.74 0.02 7.84
N ILE A 164 -2.76 -0.55 7.20
CA ILE A 164 -3.79 -1.34 7.89
C ILE A 164 -3.49 -2.83 7.67
N PRO A 165 -3.10 -3.57 8.71
CA PRO A 165 -2.91 -5.01 8.65
C PRO A 165 -4.26 -5.71 8.77
N LEU A 166 -4.50 -6.70 7.92
CA LEU A 166 -5.73 -7.48 7.85
C LEU A 166 -5.41 -8.96 7.76
N ALA A 167 -6.17 -9.81 8.44
CA ALA A 167 -6.06 -11.26 8.32
C ALA A 167 -7.43 -11.93 8.20
N TRP A 168 -7.47 -13.09 7.55
CA TRP A 168 -8.66 -13.92 7.40
C TRP A 168 -8.32 -15.38 7.67
N ASP A 169 -9.17 -16.00 8.45
CA ASP A 169 -9.16 -17.46 8.63
C ASP A 169 -9.92 -18.10 7.47
N LEU A 170 -9.21 -18.82 6.62
CA LEU A 170 -9.79 -19.56 5.49
C LEU A 170 -10.36 -20.91 5.92
N GLY A 171 -10.21 -21.28 7.20
CA GLY A 171 -10.63 -22.56 7.75
C GLY A 171 -9.75 -23.73 7.27
N MET A 172 -10.36 -24.91 7.30
CA MET A 172 -9.71 -26.15 6.88
C MET A 172 -9.84 -26.33 5.38
N LEU A 173 -8.72 -26.28 4.69
CA LEU A 173 -8.65 -26.47 3.24
C LEU A 173 -8.16 -27.88 2.91
N GLY A 174 -8.74 -28.50 1.90
CA GLY A 174 -8.36 -29.82 1.38
C GLY A 174 -7.30 -29.72 0.27
N PRO A 175 -6.88 -30.87 -0.30
CA PRO A 175 -5.86 -30.89 -1.35
C PRO A 175 -6.29 -30.15 -2.61
N GLY A 176 -5.37 -29.40 -3.17
CA GLY A 176 -5.56 -28.70 -4.43
C GLY A 176 -4.89 -27.33 -4.48
N THR A 177 -5.12 -26.64 -5.60
CA THR A 177 -4.63 -25.29 -5.84
C THR A 177 -5.72 -24.27 -5.52
N TYR A 178 -5.34 -23.25 -4.80
CA TYR A 178 -6.18 -22.12 -4.40
C TYR A 178 -5.55 -20.83 -4.91
N GLU A 179 -6.38 -19.94 -5.42
CA GLU A 179 -5.98 -18.64 -5.94
C GLU A 179 -6.67 -17.54 -5.11
N LEU A 180 -5.88 -16.62 -4.58
CA LEU A 180 -6.33 -15.47 -3.81
C LEU A 180 -6.05 -14.19 -4.60
N HIS A 181 -7.07 -13.37 -4.80
CA HIS A 181 -7.00 -12.08 -5.47
C HIS A 181 -7.43 -10.96 -4.55
#